data_52921bf41e84bcf7ed9acc28fffd9b82
#
_entry.id   52921bf41e84bcf7ed9acc28fffd9b82
#
_cell.length_a   1.000
_cell.length_b   1.000
_cell.length_c   1.000
_cell.angle_alpha   90.00
_cell.angle_beta   90.00
_cell.angle_gamma   90.00
#
_symmetry.space_group_name_H-M   'P 1'
#
loop_
_entity.id
_entity.type
_entity.pdbx_description
1 polymer ?
#
loop_
_entity_poly.entity_id
_entity_poly.type
_entity_poly.pdbx_seq_one_letter_code
_entity_poly.pdbx_strand_id
1 'polypeptide(L)'
;MKNVVYFFILGAILFLKISCRKQTHFGSSKDNIIAIVGDYNITVNEFKTSFELGFSQLKMGNNPRRAYLNHMINETLLSLEGTRLGYNLNPYVQKRVTQRNYSNLLEAFYMANVHGKVRISEEDIQNAIQKSSVKWRMLIWPTPSLVSGEKSYNAARQSTLVEYVSVQLAKSEFKIESIEDFETDWLDYLDIHPMYLKTISDLEIGKVSKPVPYGDGYALFQILDIHREGVLADELKFGPRRKRIKARLHNIQADSISSALMDSVLTPFDVRVKGDVLEDFTDALFQWYNDGLPNKGTIISHVENISGTSKPYLIQINKLLNKTLVSSNQWKKNVRDYLKYMNYYRRILKENIQSIETFRIALITEIGRMVKNDTYTNIAKRDNLGNSDKILNDIKLWTNKWTYDSYRYTIVKELDVTHEEMLTYFKTSWRELDLADVDTTRFYKYEKDIYNAILFEKHQETLAKKLSDLKNRYPVRINDDLLDTLKLADSYKDIQTSLF
;
A
#
# COMPACT_ATOMS: atom_id res chain seq x y z
N MET A 1 62.04 11.75 58.73
CA MET A 1 61.44 13.04 58.55
C MET A 1 60.30 12.91 57.56
N LYS A 2 59.13 13.36 58.04
CA LYS A 2 57.87 13.62 57.32
C LYS A 2 57.11 12.42 56.75
N ASN A 3 56.17 12.04 57.57
CA ASN A 3 54.94 11.34 57.30
C ASN A 3 54.16 11.87 56.10
N VAL A 4 53.71 10.92 55.27
CA VAL A 4 52.53 11.15 54.47
C VAL A 4 51.56 10.02 54.78
N VAL A 5 50.57 10.36 55.57
CA VAL A 5 49.41 9.53 55.92
C VAL A 5 48.52 9.50 54.69
N TYR A 6 48.46 8.36 54.01
CA TYR A 6 47.37 8.15 53.06
C TYR A 6 46.13 7.67 53.77
N PHE A 7 45.20 8.58 53.92
CA PHE A 7 43.83 8.30 54.26
C PHE A 7 43.18 7.45 53.16
N PHE A 8 43.08 6.15 53.40
CA PHE A 8 42.15 5.32 52.66
C PHE A 8 40.72 5.70 53.10
N ILE A 9 40.10 6.66 52.41
CA ILE A 9 38.66 6.83 52.42
C ILE A 9 38.08 5.66 51.63
N LEU A 10 37.67 4.63 52.32
CA LEU A 10 36.78 3.61 51.82
C LEU A 10 35.43 4.30 51.56
N GLY A 11 35.35 4.97 50.42
CA GLY A 11 34.07 5.39 49.87
C GLY A 11 33.34 4.14 49.45
N ALA A 12 32.44 3.64 50.29
CA ALA A 12 31.39 2.75 49.91
C ALA A 12 30.60 3.43 48.78
N ILE A 13 31.01 3.21 47.53
CA ILE A 13 30.19 3.48 46.35
C ILE A 13 29.04 2.50 46.44
N LEU A 14 28.01 2.91 47.15
CA LEU A 14 26.66 2.41 46.93
C LEU A 14 26.39 2.61 45.42
N PHE A 15 26.56 1.55 44.68
CA PHE A 15 25.92 1.42 43.37
C PHE A 15 24.40 1.43 43.62
N LEU A 16 23.87 2.59 43.86
CA LEU A 16 22.48 2.89 43.54
C LEU A 16 22.40 2.61 42.01
N LYS A 17 22.00 1.39 41.70
CA LYS A 17 21.37 1.11 40.43
C LYS A 17 20.17 2.05 40.36
N ILE A 18 20.42 3.29 39.97
CA ILE A 18 19.41 4.12 39.34
C ILE A 18 19.10 3.38 38.04
N SER A 19 18.21 2.40 38.17
CA SER A 19 17.40 1.93 37.08
C SER A 19 16.71 3.19 36.57
N CYS A 20 17.35 3.87 35.62
CA CYS A 20 16.73 4.90 34.84
C CYS A 20 15.62 4.20 34.05
N ARG A 21 14.51 3.89 34.74
CA ARG A 21 13.23 3.66 34.13
C ARG A 21 12.98 4.94 33.33
N LYS A 22 13.31 4.94 32.06
CA LYS A 22 12.80 5.91 31.11
C LYS A 22 11.27 5.80 31.18
N GLN A 23 10.70 6.54 32.14
CA GLN A 23 9.31 6.92 32.04
C GLN A 23 9.24 7.73 30.75
N THR A 24 8.83 7.05 29.69
CA THR A 24 8.28 7.73 28.53
C THR A 24 7.03 8.45 29.02
N HIS A 25 7.21 9.69 29.44
CA HIS A 25 6.14 10.64 29.61
C HIS A 25 5.56 10.92 28.20
N PHE A 26 4.76 9.99 27.70
CA PHE A 26 3.71 10.37 26.79
C PHE A 26 2.68 11.11 27.64
N GLY A 27 2.46 12.38 27.31
CA GLY A 27 1.47 13.21 27.99
C GLY A 27 0.03 12.77 27.67
N SER A 28 -0.34 11.55 28.01
CA SER A 28 -1.73 11.16 28.19
C SER A 28 -2.03 11.35 29.67
N SER A 29 -2.89 12.30 30.00
CA SER A 29 -3.52 12.35 31.32
C SER A 29 -4.09 10.96 31.62
N LYS A 30 -4.11 10.54 32.90
CA LYS A 30 -4.74 9.27 33.31
C LYS A 30 -6.17 9.11 32.78
N ASP A 31 -6.81 10.20 32.39
CA ASP A 31 -8.16 10.30 31.86
C ASP A 31 -8.32 9.73 30.44
N ASN A 32 -7.23 9.40 29.74
CA ASN A 32 -7.25 8.86 28.39
C ASN A 32 -6.83 7.38 28.28
N ILE A 33 -6.72 6.65 29.42
CA ILE A 33 -6.37 5.22 29.42
C ILE A 33 -7.63 4.42 29.73
N ILE A 34 -8.04 3.58 28.79
CA ILE A 34 -9.25 2.74 28.91
C ILE A 34 -8.96 1.38 29.55
N ALA A 35 -7.74 0.85 29.33
CA ALA A 35 -7.28 -0.36 30.00
C ALA A 35 -5.76 -0.36 30.19
N ILE A 36 -5.29 -1.06 31.22
CA ILE A 36 -3.88 -1.32 31.49
C ILE A 36 -3.68 -2.83 31.49
N VAL A 37 -2.72 -3.32 30.71
CA VAL A 37 -2.38 -4.74 30.60
C VAL A 37 -0.88 -4.90 30.87
N GLY A 38 -0.52 -5.36 32.07
CA GLY A 38 0.87 -5.31 32.52
C GLY A 38 1.43 -3.88 32.49
N ASP A 39 2.45 -3.66 31.65
CA ASP A 39 3.08 -2.34 31.44
C ASP A 39 2.51 -1.59 30.22
N TYR A 40 1.52 -2.16 29.51
CA TYR A 40 0.93 -1.57 28.30
C TYR A 40 -0.36 -0.82 28.63
N ASN A 41 -0.48 0.41 28.13
CA ASN A 41 -1.68 1.23 28.26
C ASN A 41 -2.44 1.22 26.96
N ILE A 42 -3.68 0.73 26.97
CA ILE A 42 -4.63 0.90 25.85
C ILE A 42 -5.29 2.25 26.05
N THR A 43 -5.05 3.17 25.11
CA THR A 43 -5.62 4.53 25.17
C THR A 43 -7.03 4.57 24.60
N VAL A 44 -7.79 5.60 24.98
CA VAL A 44 -9.12 5.90 24.42
C VAL A 44 -9.04 6.04 22.89
N ASN A 45 -8.03 6.75 22.39
CA ASN A 45 -7.89 6.96 20.94
C ASN A 45 -7.57 5.65 20.19
N GLU A 46 -6.71 4.82 20.77
CA GLU A 46 -6.38 3.49 20.22
C GLU A 46 -7.64 2.60 20.19
N PHE A 47 -8.38 2.55 21.30
CA PHE A 47 -9.64 1.79 21.36
C PHE A 47 -10.67 2.31 20.36
N LYS A 48 -10.89 3.63 20.32
CA LYS A 48 -11.87 4.27 19.43
C LYS A 48 -11.57 3.96 17.97
N THR A 49 -10.35 4.21 17.52
CA THR A 49 -9.91 3.93 16.15
C THR A 49 -10.06 2.44 15.81
N SER A 50 -9.62 1.56 16.71
CA SER A 50 -9.71 0.11 16.50
C SER A 50 -11.15 -0.38 16.49
N PHE A 51 -12.00 0.12 17.38
CA PHE A 51 -13.42 -0.24 17.44
C PHE A 51 -14.17 0.24 16.20
N GLU A 52 -14.01 1.51 15.80
CA GLU A 52 -14.72 2.10 14.66
C GLU A 52 -14.36 1.40 13.36
N LEU A 53 -13.08 1.09 13.14
CA LEU A 53 -12.57 0.46 11.91
C LEU A 53 -12.54 -1.08 11.97
N GLY A 54 -12.77 -1.68 13.13
CA GLY A 54 -12.67 -3.13 13.35
C GLY A 54 -13.87 -3.92 12.85
N PHE A 55 -13.65 -5.22 12.67
CA PHE A 55 -14.67 -6.16 12.17
C PHE A 55 -15.90 -6.23 13.08
N SER A 56 -17.08 -6.27 12.48
CA SER A 56 -18.36 -6.34 13.18
C SER A 56 -18.51 -7.62 14.04
N GLN A 57 -17.90 -8.74 13.60
CA GLN A 57 -17.91 -10.00 14.35
C GLN A 57 -17.27 -9.89 15.74
N LEU A 58 -16.30 -8.97 15.92
CA LEU A 58 -15.65 -8.72 17.21
C LEU A 58 -16.48 -7.82 18.13
N LYS A 59 -17.59 -7.27 17.64
CA LYS A 59 -18.52 -6.37 18.35
C LYS A 59 -19.83 -7.05 18.71
N MET A 60 -19.87 -8.38 18.71
CA MET A 60 -21.09 -9.15 18.98
C MET A 60 -21.36 -9.28 20.48
N GLY A 61 -22.63 -9.49 20.86
CA GLY A 61 -23.09 -9.70 22.24
C GLY A 61 -23.76 -8.48 22.85
N ASN A 62 -24.17 -8.61 24.12
CA ASN A 62 -24.95 -7.58 24.85
C ASN A 62 -24.17 -6.29 25.13
N ASN A 63 -22.84 -6.36 25.18
CA ASN A 63 -21.95 -5.20 25.35
C ASN A 63 -20.82 -5.24 24.30
N PRO A 64 -21.05 -4.70 23.09
CA PRO A 64 -20.08 -4.70 22.00
C PRO A 64 -18.77 -4.01 22.33
N ARG A 65 -18.81 -2.93 23.11
CA ARG A 65 -17.62 -2.19 23.53
C ARG A 65 -16.73 -3.05 24.43
N ARG A 66 -17.32 -3.73 25.38
CA ARG A 66 -16.61 -4.63 26.29
C ARG A 66 -16.04 -5.85 25.56
N ALA A 67 -16.81 -6.43 24.64
CA ALA A 67 -16.37 -7.56 23.84
C ALA A 67 -15.12 -7.18 23.02
N TYR A 68 -15.17 -6.03 22.36
CA TYR A 68 -14.05 -5.53 21.56
C TYR A 68 -12.83 -5.17 22.41
N LEU A 69 -13.02 -4.51 23.55
CA LEU A 69 -11.93 -4.20 24.47
C LEU A 69 -11.27 -5.48 25.01
N ASN A 70 -12.05 -6.50 25.34
CA ASN A 70 -11.52 -7.80 25.76
C ASN A 70 -10.69 -8.45 24.64
N HIS A 71 -11.10 -8.32 23.38
CA HIS A 71 -10.29 -8.76 22.24
C HIS A 71 -8.95 -8.03 22.19
N MET A 72 -8.94 -6.71 22.31
CA MET A 72 -7.69 -5.91 22.36
C MET A 72 -6.79 -6.29 23.53
N ILE A 73 -7.38 -6.53 24.71
CA ILE A 73 -6.65 -7.01 25.90
C ILE A 73 -5.99 -8.36 25.62
N ASN A 74 -6.72 -9.29 25.03
CA ASN A 74 -6.21 -10.62 24.70
C ASN A 74 -5.07 -10.56 23.67
N GLU A 75 -5.19 -9.72 22.64
CA GLU A 75 -4.10 -9.46 21.68
C GLU A 75 -2.86 -8.88 22.39
N THR A 76 -3.07 -7.93 23.31
CA THR A 76 -1.99 -7.30 24.09
C THR A 76 -1.28 -8.32 25.00
N LEU A 77 -2.02 -9.19 25.69
CA LEU A 77 -1.45 -10.24 26.54
C LEU A 77 -0.55 -11.18 25.74
N LEU A 78 -1.02 -11.64 24.58
CA LEU A 78 -0.24 -12.52 23.70
C LEU A 78 0.96 -11.78 23.09
N SER A 79 0.83 -10.49 22.76
CA SER A 79 1.94 -9.69 22.25
C SER A 79 3.04 -9.47 23.32
N LEU A 80 2.66 -9.16 24.56
CA LEU A 80 3.61 -9.00 25.66
C LEU A 80 4.39 -10.29 25.93
N GLU A 81 3.68 -11.43 26.00
CA GLU A 81 4.34 -12.73 26.19
C GLU A 81 5.19 -13.11 24.98
N GLY A 82 4.69 -12.89 23.75
CA GLY A 82 5.44 -13.08 22.53
C GLY A 82 6.74 -12.28 22.50
N THR A 83 6.68 -11.02 22.94
CA THR A 83 7.88 -10.16 23.07
C THR A 83 8.85 -10.71 24.11
N ARG A 84 8.35 -11.14 25.29
CA ARG A 84 9.17 -11.77 26.33
C ARG A 84 9.90 -13.02 25.82
N LEU A 85 9.25 -13.78 24.95
CA LEU A 85 9.78 -15.02 24.34
C LEU A 85 10.62 -14.76 23.08
N GLY A 86 10.80 -13.51 22.64
CA GLY A 86 11.61 -13.14 21.49
C GLY A 86 10.90 -13.24 20.12
N TYR A 87 9.58 -13.45 20.08
CA TYR A 87 8.84 -13.52 18.81
C TYR A 87 8.84 -12.20 18.03
N ASN A 88 9.00 -11.06 18.68
CA ASN A 88 9.24 -9.77 18.04
C ASN A 88 10.51 -9.75 17.17
N LEU A 89 11.49 -10.61 17.44
CA LEU A 89 12.72 -10.78 16.66
C LEU A 89 12.60 -11.85 15.58
N ASN A 90 11.46 -12.53 15.47
CA ASN A 90 11.23 -13.53 14.45
C ASN A 90 11.40 -12.93 13.05
N PRO A 91 12.04 -13.63 12.09
CA PRO A 91 12.22 -13.14 10.71
C PRO A 91 10.93 -12.66 10.02
N TYR A 92 9.80 -13.32 10.28
CA TYR A 92 8.49 -12.88 9.78
C TYR A 92 8.11 -11.49 10.30
N VAL A 93 8.24 -11.26 11.61
CA VAL A 93 7.93 -9.96 12.24
C VAL A 93 8.89 -8.89 11.75
N GLN A 94 10.19 -9.17 11.80
CA GLN A 94 11.24 -8.22 11.40
C GLN A 94 11.11 -7.80 9.91
N LYS A 95 10.76 -8.73 9.04
CA LYS A 95 10.49 -8.43 7.62
C LYS A 95 9.35 -7.42 7.48
N ARG A 96 8.24 -7.63 8.20
CA ARG A 96 7.07 -6.74 8.16
C ARG A 96 7.35 -5.36 8.76
N VAL A 97 8.06 -5.33 9.89
CA VAL A 97 8.49 -4.07 10.53
C VAL A 97 9.38 -3.27 9.59
N THR A 98 10.34 -3.91 8.95
CA THR A 98 11.22 -3.27 7.97
C THR A 98 10.43 -2.69 6.80
N GLN A 99 9.47 -3.46 6.27
CA GLN A 99 8.60 -3.01 5.18
C GLN A 99 7.74 -1.81 5.61
N ARG A 100 7.13 -1.87 6.80
CA ARG A 100 6.31 -0.78 7.33
C ARG A 100 7.12 0.49 7.54
N ASN A 101 8.30 0.36 8.14
CA ASN A 101 9.20 1.49 8.35
C ASN A 101 9.64 2.13 7.02
N TYR A 102 9.94 1.32 6.01
CA TYR A 102 10.25 1.82 4.67
C TYR A 102 9.07 2.62 4.07
N SER A 103 7.85 2.10 4.19
CA SER A 103 6.65 2.80 3.71
C SER A 103 6.40 4.12 4.46
N ASN A 104 6.55 4.11 5.79
CA ASN A 104 6.39 5.31 6.62
C ASN A 104 7.43 6.39 6.29
N LEU A 105 8.69 6.00 6.06
CA LEU A 105 9.75 6.93 5.66
C LEU A 105 9.47 7.54 4.29
N LEU A 106 8.99 6.74 3.35
CA LEU A 106 8.63 7.22 2.02
C LEU A 106 7.43 8.18 2.08
N GLU A 107 6.40 7.85 2.86
CA GLU A 107 5.26 8.75 3.10
C GLU A 107 5.71 10.06 3.76
N ALA A 108 6.55 9.98 4.80
CA ALA A 108 7.07 11.17 5.48
C ALA A 108 7.89 12.06 4.53
N PHE A 109 8.68 11.45 3.63
CA PHE A 109 9.40 12.19 2.61
C PHE A 109 8.46 12.95 1.67
N TYR A 110 7.42 12.27 1.15
CA TYR A 110 6.45 12.91 0.27
C TYR A 110 5.65 13.99 0.99
N MET A 111 5.25 13.76 2.23
CA MET A 111 4.55 14.78 3.04
C MET A 111 5.41 16.02 3.24
N ALA A 112 6.69 15.86 3.57
CA ALA A 112 7.59 17.01 3.83
C ALA A 112 8.00 17.75 2.53
N ASN A 113 8.26 17.03 1.45
CA ASN A 113 8.90 17.58 0.25
C ASN A 113 7.96 17.81 -0.93
N VAL A 114 6.78 17.24 -0.93
CA VAL A 114 5.78 17.38 -2.01
C VAL A 114 4.48 17.95 -1.45
N HIS A 115 3.69 17.15 -0.74
CA HIS A 115 2.36 17.54 -0.30
C HIS A 115 2.35 18.75 0.63
N GLY A 116 3.32 18.85 1.55
CA GLY A 116 3.49 20.00 2.44
C GLY A 116 3.92 21.29 1.75
N LYS A 117 4.36 21.21 0.49
CA LYS A 117 4.75 22.36 -0.33
C LYS A 117 3.66 22.83 -1.29
N VAL A 118 2.61 22.06 -1.48
CA VAL A 118 1.45 22.45 -2.30
C VAL A 118 0.78 23.65 -1.70
N ARG A 119 0.50 24.66 -2.51
CA ARG A 119 -0.19 25.90 -2.13
C ARG A 119 -1.27 26.18 -3.16
N ILE A 120 -2.52 26.10 -2.74
CA ILE A 120 -3.69 26.38 -3.57
C ILE A 120 -4.48 27.50 -2.92
N SER A 121 -4.60 28.62 -3.62
CA SER A 121 -5.37 29.76 -3.17
C SER A 121 -6.88 29.55 -3.36
N GLU A 122 -7.65 30.35 -2.69
CA GLU A 122 -9.10 30.38 -2.90
C GLU A 122 -9.47 30.78 -4.33
N GLU A 123 -8.71 31.72 -4.88
CA GLU A 123 -8.85 32.20 -6.25
C GLU A 123 -8.57 31.06 -7.26
N ASP A 124 -7.53 30.25 -7.04
CA ASP A 124 -7.22 29.08 -7.89
C ASP A 124 -8.41 28.12 -7.93
N ILE A 125 -9.04 27.85 -6.77
CA ILE A 125 -10.18 26.95 -6.68
C ILE A 125 -11.39 27.50 -7.43
N GLN A 126 -11.71 28.79 -7.23
CA GLN A 126 -12.85 29.42 -7.89
C GLN A 126 -12.66 29.48 -9.40
N ASN A 127 -11.49 29.89 -9.87
CA ASN A 127 -11.13 29.90 -11.29
C ASN A 127 -11.20 28.49 -11.89
N ALA A 128 -10.73 27.48 -11.15
CA ALA A 128 -10.77 26.09 -11.59
C ALA A 128 -12.21 25.56 -11.69
N ILE A 129 -13.08 25.89 -10.74
CA ILE A 129 -14.52 25.52 -10.80
C ILE A 129 -15.18 26.12 -12.04
N GLN A 130 -14.95 27.42 -12.30
CA GLN A 130 -15.49 28.09 -13.47
C GLN A 130 -15.00 27.49 -14.79
N LYS A 131 -13.69 27.29 -14.93
CA LYS A 131 -13.09 26.69 -16.12
C LYS A 131 -13.56 25.26 -16.35
N SER A 132 -13.68 24.46 -15.28
CA SER A 132 -14.15 23.06 -15.37
C SER A 132 -15.65 22.93 -15.70
N SER A 133 -16.38 24.04 -15.79
CA SER A 133 -17.78 24.06 -16.26
C SER A 133 -17.91 23.81 -17.75
N VAL A 134 -16.82 23.94 -18.50
CA VAL A 134 -16.76 23.61 -19.92
C VAL A 134 -16.04 22.28 -20.08
N LYS A 135 -16.66 21.34 -20.76
CA LYS A 135 -16.10 20.03 -21.08
C LYS A 135 -16.16 19.82 -22.58
N TRP A 136 -15.15 19.15 -23.08
CA TRP A 136 -15.00 18.81 -24.49
C TRP A 136 -15.02 17.29 -24.67
N ARG A 137 -15.69 16.79 -25.67
CA ARG A 137 -15.52 15.47 -26.24
C ARG A 137 -14.82 15.62 -27.57
N MET A 138 -13.72 14.89 -27.77
CA MET A 138 -12.83 15.10 -28.90
C MET A 138 -12.48 13.78 -29.56
N LEU A 139 -12.16 13.86 -30.85
CA LEU A 139 -11.43 12.82 -31.57
C LEU A 139 -9.96 13.23 -31.65
N ILE A 140 -9.05 12.30 -31.30
CA ILE A 140 -7.61 12.48 -31.32
C ILE A 140 -7.00 11.47 -32.28
N TRP A 141 -6.40 11.96 -33.38
CA TRP A 141 -5.74 11.11 -34.37
C TRP A 141 -4.23 11.24 -34.29
N PRO A 142 -3.50 10.23 -33.72
CA PRO A 142 -2.05 10.26 -33.63
C PRO A 142 -1.40 10.01 -34.98
N THR A 143 -0.26 10.65 -35.23
CA THR A 143 0.57 10.50 -36.41
C THR A 143 2.05 10.40 -36.05
N PRO A 144 2.85 9.54 -36.71
CA PRO A 144 4.23 9.27 -36.30
C PRO A 144 5.20 10.44 -36.56
N SER A 145 4.82 11.41 -37.41
CA SER A 145 5.69 12.53 -37.76
C SER A 145 4.89 13.77 -38.13
N LEU A 146 5.54 14.94 -38.11
CA LEU A 146 4.94 16.19 -38.58
C LEU A 146 4.49 16.09 -40.06
N VAL A 147 5.30 15.47 -40.92
CA VAL A 147 4.98 15.30 -42.36
C VAL A 147 3.70 14.47 -42.56
N SER A 148 3.56 13.38 -41.80
CA SER A 148 2.34 12.57 -41.85
C SER A 148 1.14 13.32 -41.25
N GLY A 149 1.37 14.10 -40.18
CA GLY A 149 0.35 14.97 -39.62
C GLY A 149 -0.16 16.04 -40.57
N GLU A 150 0.73 16.74 -41.26
CA GLU A 150 0.38 17.73 -42.29
C GLU A 150 -0.39 17.12 -43.44
N LYS A 151 0.00 15.93 -43.90
CA LYS A 151 -0.74 15.19 -44.95
C LYS A 151 -2.16 14.85 -44.47
N SER A 152 -2.29 14.34 -43.26
CA SER A 152 -3.59 14.01 -42.67
C SER A 152 -4.46 15.26 -42.47
N TYR A 153 -3.86 16.36 -41.99
CA TYR A 153 -4.53 17.64 -41.85
C TYR A 153 -5.08 18.16 -43.17
N ASN A 154 -4.26 18.17 -44.22
CA ASN A 154 -4.66 18.67 -45.54
C ASN A 154 -5.78 17.85 -46.16
N ALA A 155 -5.87 16.54 -45.86
CA ALA A 155 -6.96 15.69 -46.27
C ALA A 155 -8.22 15.93 -45.43
N ALA A 156 -8.07 15.92 -44.07
CA ALA A 156 -9.19 16.01 -43.16
C ALA A 156 -9.87 17.40 -43.14
N ARG A 157 -9.14 18.48 -43.38
CA ARG A 157 -9.72 19.84 -43.41
C ARG A 157 -10.72 20.10 -44.54
N GLN A 158 -10.74 19.23 -45.57
CA GLN A 158 -11.69 19.33 -46.70
C GLN A 158 -13.05 18.69 -46.39
N SER A 159 -13.08 17.86 -45.33
CA SER A 159 -14.29 17.24 -44.76
C SER A 159 -14.27 17.38 -43.25
N THR A 160 -14.12 16.25 -42.53
CA THR A 160 -13.93 16.21 -41.07
C THR A 160 -12.84 15.19 -40.70
N LEU A 161 -12.27 15.30 -39.49
CA LEU A 161 -11.33 14.30 -39.01
C LEU A 161 -12.03 12.95 -38.80
N VAL A 162 -13.29 12.95 -38.38
CA VAL A 162 -14.14 11.77 -38.25
C VAL A 162 -14.23 11.00 -39.56
N GLU A 163 -14.59 11.69 -40.65
CA GLU A 163 -14.68 11.06 -41.99
C GLU A 163 -13.33 10.57 -42.49
N TYR A 164 -12.27 11.36 -42.29
CA TYR A 164 -10.92 10.98 -42.66
C TYR A 164 -10.48 9.70 -41.92
N VAL A 165 -10.64 9.66 -40.60
CA VAL A 165 -10.25 8.50 -39.75
C VAL A 165 -11.07 7.27 -40.14
N SER A 166 -12.40 7.40 -40.34
CA SER A 166 -13.24 6.30 -40.78
C SER A 166 -12.76 5.69 -42.10
N VAL A 167 -12.32 6.53 -43.06
CA VAL A 167 -11.75 6.07 -44.32
C VAL A 167 -10.39 5.38 -44.12
N GLN A 168 -9.55 5.87 -43.20
CA GLN A 168 -8.27 5.21 -42.93
C GLN A 168 -8.47 3.85 -42.25
N LEU A 169 -9.37 3.75 -41.28
CA LEU A 169 -9.70 2.50 -40.59
C LEU A 169 -10.30 1.46 -41.58
N ALA A 170 -11.17 1.90 -42.50
CA ALA A 170 -11.73 1.02 -43.52
C ALA A 170 -10.68 0.47 -44.51
N LYS A 171 -9.55 1.17 -44.70
CA LYS A 171 -8.41 0.72 -45.51
C LYS A 171 -7.41 -0.14 -44.76
N SER A 172 -7.45 -0.15 -43.43
CA SER A 172 -6.56 -0.93 -42.59
C SER A 172 -6.94 -2.41 -42.69
N GLU A 173 -5.95 -3.27 -42.90
CA GLU A 173 -6.11 -4.72 -42.84
C GLU A 173 -6.26 -5.23 -41.39
N PHE A 174 -5.99 -4.38 -40.42
CA PHE A 174 -6.11 -4.69 -38.98
C PHE A 174 -7.53 -4.38 -38.48
N LYS A 175 -8.32 -5.40 -38.24
CA LYS A 175 -9.74 -5.36 -37.83
C LYS A 175 -10.01 -4.88 -36.37
N ILE A 176 -9.11 -4.21 -35.69
CA ILE A 176 -9.15 -4.10 -34.23
C ILE A 176 -9.51 -2.70 -33.72
N GLU A 177 -9.48 -1.67 -34.56
CA GLU A 177 -9.72 -0.30 -34.10
C GLU A 177 -11.03 0.23 -34.68
N SER A 178 -11.91 0.68 -33.81
CA SER A 178 -13.09 1.44 -34.16
C SER A 178 -12.81 2.94 -33.97
N ILE A 179 -13.65 3.80 -34.52
CA ILE A 179 -13.47 5.25 -34.40
C ILE A 179 -13.61 5.70 -32.94
N GLU A 180 -14.40 4.97 -32.13
CA GLU A 180 -14.62 5.20 -30.73
C GLU A 180 -13.34 5.04 -29.89
N ASP A 181 -12.37 4.23 -30.36
CA ASP A 181 -11.08 4.07 -29.72
C ASP A 181 -10.21 5.35 -29.75
N PHE A 182 -10.53 6.26 -30.68
CA PHE A 182 -9.88 7.56 -30.84
C PHE A 182 -10.70 8.71 -30.22
N GLU A 183 -11.91 8.44 -29.72
CA GLU A 183 -12.74 9.42 -29.04
C GLU A 183 -12.41 9.47 -27.56
N THR A 184 -12.44 10.68 -26.98
CA THR A 184 -12.30 10.85 -25.54
C THR A 184 -13.66 10.80 -24.85
N ASP A 185 -13.65 10.50 -23.55
CA ASP A 185 -14.73 10.89 -22.65
C ASP A 185 -14.83 12.42 -22.56
N TRP A 186 -15.81 12.92 -21.77
CA TRP A 186 -15.92 14.34 -21.46
C TRP A 186 -14.75 14.81 -20.59
N LEU A 187 -13.86 15.60 -21.16
CA LEU A 187 -12.67 16.15 -20.50
C LEU A 187 -12.87 17.64 -20.20
N ASP A 188 -12.58 18.05 -18.99
CA ASP A 188 -12.47 19.47 -18.65
C ASP A 188 -11.00 19.96 -18.75
N TYR A 189 -10.78 21.24 -18.50
CA TYR A 189 -9.45 21.85 -18.61
C TYR A 189 -8.39 21.25 -17.67
N LEU A 190 -8.79 20.57 -16.57
CA LEU A 190 -7.86 19.88 -15.66
C LEU A 190 -7.47 18.48 -16.15
N ASP A 191 -8.22 17.91 -17.08
CA ASP A 191 -7.91 16.62 -17.72
C ASP A 191 -6.96 16.79 -18.92
N ILE A 192 -6.93 18.00 -19.49
CA ILE A 192 -6.20 18.32 -20.71
C ILE A 192 -4.83 18.91 -20.33
N HIS A 193 -3.75 18.35 -20.91
CA HIS A 193 -2.42 18.89 -20.70
C HIS A 193 -2.34 20.37 -21.12
N PRO A 194 -1.73 21.28 -20.35
CA PRO A 194 -1.73 22.72 -20.61
C PRO A 194 -1.27 23.12 -22.02
N MET A 195 -0.34 22.37 -22.63
CA MET A 195 0.15 22.64 -23.97
C MET A 195 -0.93 22.53 -25.08
N TYR A 196 -1.98 21.71 -24.85
CA TYR A 196 -3.08 21.53 -25.80
C TYR A 196 -4.26 22.45 -25.56
N LEU A 197 -4.39 23.02 -24.34
CA LEU A 197 -5.57 23.80 -23.94
C LEU A 197 -5.86 24.95 -24.89
N LYS A 198 -4.81 25.67 -25.32
CA LYS A 198 -5.00 26.78 -26.27
C LYS A 198 -5.55 26.28 -27.61
N THR A 199 -4.97 25.23 -28.16
CA THR A 199 -5.43 24.65 -29.44
C THR A 199 -6.88 24.19 -29.34
N ILE A 200 -7.26 23.53 -28.22
CA ILE A 200 -8.60 22.98 -28.01
C ILE A 200 -9.62 24.10 -27.76
N SER A 201 -9.29 25.09 -26.95
CA SER A 201 -10.20 26.21 -26.65
C SER A 201 -10.49 27.12 -27.83
N ASP A 202 -9.52 27.24 -28.75
CA ASP A 202 -9.64 28.08 -29.94
C ASP A 202 -10.26 27.31 -31.14
N LEU A 203 -10.45 26.00 -31.01
CA LEU A 203 -10.96 25.15 -32.11
C LEU A 203 -12.51 25.14 -32.12
N GLU A 204 -13.10 25.45 -33.26
CA GLU A 204 -14.54 25.32 -33.48
C GLU A 204 -14.97 23.84 -33.60
N ILE A 205 -16.21 23.55 -33.18
CA ILE A 205 -16.78 22.20 -33.31
C ILE A 205 -16.72 21.75 -34.75
N GLY A 206 -16.26 20.52 -35.00
CA GLY A 206 -16.14 19.91 -36.30
C GLY A 206 -14.91 20.35 -37.10
N LYS A 207 -14.18 21.37 -36.68
CA LYS A 207 -12.91 21.76 -37.32
C LYS A 207 -11.74 20.91 -36.84
N VAL A 208 -10.75 20.74 -37.73
CA VAL A 208 -9.54 19.95 -37.44
C VAL A 208 -8.39 20.88 -37.07
N SER A 209 -7.70 20.56 -35.99
CA SER A 209 -6.49 21.30 -35.60
C SER A 209 -5.33 21.07 -36.58
N LYS A 210 -4.36 21.99 -36.59
CA LYS A 210 -3.03 21.68 -37.14
C LYS A 210 -2.39 20.55 -36.34
N PRO A 211 -1.38 19.82 -36.88
CA PRO A 211 -0.62 18.86 -36.11
C PRO A 211 0.03 19.49 -34.89
N VAL A 212 -0.20 18.88 -33.72
CA VAL A 212 0.40 19.32 -32.44
C VAL A 212 1.30 18.20 -31.94
N PRO A 213 2.46 18.48 -31.36
CA PRO A 213 3.31 17.47 -30.74
C PRO A 213 2.51 16.61 -29.73
N TYR A 214 2.56 15.28 -29.84
CA TYR A 214 1.78 14.35 -29.02
C TYR A 214 2.58 13.06 -28.80
N GLY A 215 2.97 12.79 -27.56
CA GLY A 215 3.88 11.69 -27.26
C GLY A 215 5.18 11.82 -28.05
N ASP A 216 5.60 10.75 -28.68
CA ASP A 216 6.80 10.70 -29.54
C ASP A 216 6.53 11.16 -30.98
N GLY A 217 5.31 11.61 -31.28
CA GLY A 217 4.88 12.04 -32.61
C GLY A 217 4.05 13.32 -32.59
N TYR A 218 2.98 13.32 -33.37
CA TYR A 218 2.03 14.44 -33.50
C TYR A 218 0.60 13.92 -33.42
N ALA A 219 -0.36 14.77 -33.11
CA ALA A 219 -1.78 14.45 -33.24
C ALA A 219 -2.58 15.58 -33.87
N LEU A 220 -3.70 15.22 -34.46
CA LEU A 220 -4.76 16.11 -34.90
C LEU A 220 -5.92 15.99 -33.93
N PHE A 221 -6.56 17.11 -33.59
CA PHE A 221 -7.72 17.17 -32.72
C PHE A 221 -8.93 17.66 -33.50
N GLN A 222 -10.10 17.10 -33.21
CA GLN A 222 -11.40 17.63 -33.64
C GLN A 222 -12.33 17.61 -32.44
N ILE A 223 -12.97 18.74 -32.14
CA ILE A 223 -14.01 18.80 -31.13
C ILE A 223 -15.29 18.20 -31.73
N LEU A 224 -15.77 17.14 -31.05
CA LEU A 224 -17.03 16.48 -31.42
C LEU A 224 -18.21 17.17 -30.79
N ASP A 225 -18.07 17.59 -29.51
CA ASP A 225 -19.12 18.23 -28.75
C ASP A 225 -18.55 19.05 -27.58
N ILE A 226 -19.32 20.06 -27.12
CA ILE A 226 -18.97 20.92 -26.00
C ILE A 226 -20.15 20.93 -25.03
N HIS A 227 -19.92 20.44 -23.81
CA HIS A 227 -20.89 20.51 -22.71
C HIS A 227 -20.57 21.68 -21.78
N ARG A 228 -21.58 22.49 -21.43
CA ARG A 228 -21.44 23.62 -20.50
C ARG A 228 -22.35 23.41 -19.31
N GLU A 229 -21.75 23.30 -18.13
CA GLU A 229 -22.49 23.17 -16.85
C GLU A 229 -22.63 24.53 -16.18
N GLY A 230 -23.84 24.85 -15.66
CA GLY A 230 -24.02 26.00 -14.82
C GLY A 230 -23.25 25.86 -13.51
N VAL A 231 -22.71 26.98 -13.00
CA VAL A 231 -22.03 27.02 -11.70
C VAL A 231 -22.92 27.85 -10.75
N LEU A 232 -23.43 27.19 -9.70
CA LEU A 232 -24.24 27.88 -8.68
C LEU A 232 -23.29 28.56 -7.66
N ALA A 233 -23.73 29.73 -7.15
CA ALA A 233 -22.92 30.50 -6.18
C ALA A 233 -22.55 29.73 -4.91
N ASP A 234 -23.41 28.84 -4.45
CA ASP A 234 -23.19 28.00 -3.28
C ASP A 234 -22.16 26.88 -3.56
N GLU A 235 -22.04 26.38 -4.81
CA GLU A 235 -21.04 25.39 -5.19
C GLU A 235 -19.62 25.95 -5.15
N LEU A 236 -19.46 27.27 -5.32
CA LEU A 236 -18.16 27.95 -5.19
C LEU A 236 -17.62 27.89 -3.75
N LYS A 237 -18.51 27.82 -2.75
CA LYS A 237 -18.12 27.89 -1.34
C LYS A 237 -18.06 26.53 -0.64
N PHE A 238 -19.03 25.62 -0.86
CA PHE A 238 -19.21 24.44 0.01
C PHE A 238 -19.56 23.12 -0.71
N GLY A 239 -19.67 23.07 -2.03
CA GLY A 239 -20.19 21.89 -2.73
C GLY A 239 -19.19 20.73 -2.89
N PRO A 240 -19.68 19.50 -3.21
CA PRO A 240 -18.84 18.35 -3.59
C PRO A 240 -17.91 18.64 -4.76
N ARG A 241 -18.33 19.50 -5.69
CA ARG A 241 -17.53 19.96 -6.83
C ARG A 241 -16.28 20.69 -6.39
N ARG A 242 -16.40 21.62 -5.43
CA ARG A 242 -15.26 22.33 -4.85
C ARG A 242 -14.24 21.36 -4.26
N LYS A 243 -14.72 20.35 -3.50
CA LYS A 243 -13.82 19.33 -2.88
C LYS A 243 -13.06 18.56 -3.95
N ARG A 244 -13.73 18.09 -5.01
CA ARG A 244 -13.09 17.38 -6.13
C ARG A 244 -12.07 18.25 -6.86
N ILE A 245 -12.41 19.49 -7.18
CA ILE A 245 -11.53 20.43 -7.87
C ILE A 245 -10.30 20.73 -7.03
N LYS A 246 -10.47 21.01 -5.73
CA LYS A 246 -9.35 21.23 -4.82
C LYS A 246 -8.41 20.03 -4.76
N ALA A 247 -8.95 18.81 -4.70
CA ALA A 247 -8.14 17.58 -4.72
C ALA A 247 -7.38 17.43 -6.05
N ARG A 248 -8.01 17.71 -7.19
CA ARG A 248 -7.36 17.65 -8.52
C ARG A 248 -6.23 18.68 -8.65
N LEU A 249 -6.48 19.93 -8.26
CA LEU A 249 -5.45 20.97 -8.25
C LEU A 249 -4.27 20.58 -7.36
N HIS A 250 -4.57 20.01 -6.18
CA HIS A 250 -3.54 19.50 -5.27
C HIS A 250 -2.69 18.42 -5.95
N ASN A 251 -3.31 17.46 -6.61
CA ASN A 251 -2.58 16.39 -7.30
C ASN A 251 -1.74 16.92 -8.45
N ILE A 252 -2.28 17.80 -9.30
CA ILE A 252 -1.54 18.41 -10.41
C ILE A 252 -0.30 19.16 -9.89
N GLN A 253 -0.47 19.96 -8.84
CA GLN A 253 0.66 20.71 -8.26
C GLN A 253 1.65 19.78 -7.56
N ALA A 254 1.17 18.75 -6.86
CA ALA A 254 2.00 17.73 -6.22
C ALA A 254 2.82 16.94 -7.25
N ASP A 255 2.23 16.59 -8.39
CA ASP A 255 2.92 15.87 -9.49
C ASP A 255 4.02 16.76 -10.11
N SER A 256 3.73 18.05 -10.34
CA SER A 256 4.74 19.02 -10.81
C SER A 256 5.92 19.16 -9.83
N ILE A 257 5.61 19.33 -8.53
CA ILE A 257 6.65 19.41 -7.48
C ILE A 257 7.43 18.09 -7.41
N SER A 258 6.74 16.94 -7.49
CA SER A 258 7.37 15.61 -7.45
C SER A 258 8.31 15.38 -8.63
N SER A 259 7.93 15.81 -9.84
CA SER A 259 8.77 15.71 -11.03
C SER A 259 10.03 16.56 -10.91
N ALA A 260 9.88 17.84 -10.55
CA ALA A 260 11.02 18.74 -10.32
C ALA A 260 11.95 18.24 -9.19
N LEU A 261 11.36 17.66 -8.12
CA LEU A 261 12.11 17.06 -7.02
C LEU A 261 12.88 15.83 -7.49
N MET A 262 12.26 14.98 -8.30
CA MET A 262 12.90 13.78 -8.85
C MET A 262 14.12 14.15 -9.67
N ASP A 263 14.00 15.12 -10.56
CA ASP A 263 15.10 15.61 -11.39
C ASP A 263 16.24 16.18 -10.53
N SER A 264 15.91 17.03 -9.57
CA SER A 264 16.91 17.66 -8.69
C SER A 264 17.64 16.65 -7.80
N VAL A 265 16.96 15.59 -7.39
CA VAL A 265 17.51 14.58 -6.47
C VAL A 265 18.24 13.46 -7.21
N LEU A 266 17.74 13.00 -8.35
CA LEU A 266 18.31 11.83 -9.04
C LEU A 266 19.37 12.18 -10.09
N THR A 267 19.27 13.32 -10.77
CA THR A 267 20.23 13.74 -11.81
C THR A 267 21.68 13.75 -11.30
N PRO A 268 21.99 14.26 -10.07
CA PRO A 268 23.36 14.27 -9.56
C PRO A 268 23.97 12.88 -9.37
N PHE A 269 23.16 11.83 -9.31
CA PHE A 269 23.67 10.46 -9.10
C PHE A 269 24.14 9.77 -10.38
N ASP A 270 23.86 10.27 -11.58
CA ASP A 270 24.19 9.64 -12.87
C ASP A 270 23.80 8.15 -12.87
N VAL A 271 22.52 7.88 -12.67
CA VAL A 271 22.00 6.50 -12.56
C VAL A 271 22.03 5.81 -13.92
N ARG A 272 22.66 4.66 -13.99
CA ARG A 272 22.81 3.88 -15.22
C ARG A 272 22.41 2.42 -15.00
N VAL A 273 21.51 1.91 -15.82
CA VAL A 273 21.18 0.48 -15.87
C VAL A 273 22.21 -0.25 -16.73
N LYS A 274 22.64 -1.43 -16.31
CA LYS A 274 23.57 -2.28 -17.06
C LYS A 274 22.79 -3.11 -18.08
N GLY A 275 22.94 -2.76 -19.36
CA GLY A 275 22.14 -3.31 -20.46
C GLY A 275 22.27 -4.84 -20.60
N ASP A 276 23.48 -5.37 -20.56
CA ASP A 276 23.78 -6.81 -20.63
C ASP A 276 23.10 -7.62 -19.50
N VAL A 277 23.25 -7.14 -18.26
CA VAL A 277 22.60 -7.78 -17.10
C VAL A 277 21.08 -7.63 -17.16
N LEU A 278 20.57 -6.48 -17.60
CA LEU A 278 19.13 -6.25 -17.75
C LEU A 278 18.51 -7.20 -18.77
N GLU A 279 19.16 -7.41 -19.93
CA GLU A 279 18.67 -8.29 -20.98
C GLU A 279 18.57 -9.73 -20.48
N ASP A 280 19.68 -10.31 -20.00
CA ASP A 280 19.72 -11.66 -19.42
C ASP A 280 18.70 -11.85 -18.29
N PHE A 281 18.55 -10.82 -17.44
CA PHE A 281 17.62 -10.85 -16.32
C PHE A 281 16.17 -10.74 -16.78
N THR A 282 15.87 -9.91 -17.79
CA THR A 282 14.54 -9.79 -18.38
C THR A 282 14.07 -11.11 -18.94
N ASP A 283 14.91 -11.79 -19.74
CA ASP A 283 14.58 -13.06 -20.36
C ASP A 283 14.23 -14.14 -19.34
N ALA A 284 15.09 -14.28 -18.32
CA ALA A 284 14.88 -15.27 -17.27
C ALA A 284 13.67 -14.93 -16.37
N LEU A 285 13.45 -13.65 -16.06
CA LEU A 285 12.34 -13.22 -15.21
C LEU A 285 10.99 -13.30 -15.95
N PHE A 286 10.97 -13.04 -17.26
CA PHE A 286 9.79 -13.20 -18.10
C PHE A 286 9.36 -14.66 -18.24
N GLN A 287 10.31 -15.59 -18.38
CA GLN A 287 10.02 -17.02 -18.35
C GLN A 287 9.41 -17.45 -17.02
N TRP A 288 9.96 -16.96 -15.89
CA TRP A 288 9.37 -17.20 -14.57
C TRP A 288 7.97 -16.61 -14.44
N TYR A 289 7.73 -15.41 -14.98
CA TYR A 289 6.43 -14.76 -14.99
C TYR A 289 5.37 -15.59 -15.75
N ASN A 290 5.72 -16.10 -16.93
CA ASN A 290 4.82 -16.90 -17.78
C ASN A 290 4.56 -18.32 -17.26
N ASP A 291 5.49 -18.89 -16.51
CA ASP A 291 5.36 -20.24 -15.93
C ASP A 291 4.40 -20.26 -14.71
N GLY A 292 3.90 -19.09 -14.33
CA GLY A 292 2.99 -18.88 -13.19
C GLY A 292 3.73 -18.67 -11.89
N LEU A 293 3.11 -17.86 -11.01
CA LEU A 293 3.66 -17.56 -9.70
C LEU A 293 3.60 -18.78 -8.80
N PRO A 294 4.69 -19.16 -8.12
CA PRO A 294 4.66 -20.23 -7.16
C PRO A 294 3.68 -19.90 -6.02
N ASN A 295 2.83 -20.87 -5.67
CA ASN A 295 1.83 -20.73 -4.62
C ASN A 295 2.42 -20.47 -3.23
N LYS A 296 3.72 -20.75 -3.02
CA LYS A 296 4.42 -20.56 -1.75
C LYS A 296 5.81 -19.93 -1.97
N GLY A 297 6.18 -19.01 -1.09
CA GLY A 297 7.51 -18.41 -1.08
C GLY A 297 7.63 -17.14 -1.93
N THR A 298 8.85 -16.64 -2.02
CA THR A 298 9.22 -15.47 -2.82
C THR A 298 10.18 -15.90 -3.93
N ILE A 299 10.23 -15.18 -5.05
CA ILE A 299 11.16 -15.52 -6.13
C ILE A 299 12.60 -15.64 -5.61
N ILE A 300 13.04 -14.73 -4.74
CA ILE A 300 14.39 -14.78 -4.19
C ILE A 300 14.63 -16.07 -3.38
N SER A 301 13.64 -16.57 -2.63
CA SER A 301 13.79 -17.82 -1.89
C SER A 301 13.90 -19.04 -2.82
N HIS A 302 13.22 -19.02 -3.96
CA HIS A 302 13.36 -20.10 -4.96
C HIS A 302 14.71 -20.04 -5.70
N VAL A 303 15.17 -18.82 -5.99
CA VAL A 303 16.45 -18.60 -6.68
C VAL A 303 17.64 -18.90 -5.77
N GLU A 304 17.54 -18.64 -4.46
CA GLU A 304 18.62 -18.95 -3.50
C GLU A 304 18.70 -20.44 -3.12
N ASN A 305 17.58 -21.18 -3.26
CA ASN A 305 17.49 -22.61 -2.93
C ASN A 305 17.36 -23.46 -4.21
N ILE A 306 18.22 -23.23 -5.20
CA ILE A 306 18.25 -24.02 -6.43
C ILE A 306 18.75 -25.45 -6.17
N SER A 307 18.20 -26.40 -6.91
CA SER A 307 18.61 -27.81 -6.93
C SER A 307 18.81 -28.26 -8.39
N GLY A 308 19.33 -29.47 -8.60
CA GLY A 308 19.50 -30.03 -9.94
C GLY A 308 18.21 -30.18 -10.75
N THR A 309 17.04 -30.14 -10.09
CA THR A 309 15.70 -30.20 -10.71
C THR A 309 15.09 -28.82 -10.91
N SER A 310 15.80 -27.75 -10.57
CA SER A 310 15.30 -26.37 -10.71
C SER A 310 15.12 -25.99 -12.18
N LYS A 311 14.12 -25.17 -12.47
CA LYS A 311 13.87 -24.65 -13.83
C LYS A 311 15.06 -23.84 -14.34
N PRO A 312 15.41 -23.91 -15.64
CA PRO A 312 16.58 -23.23 -16.21
C PRO A 312 16.65 -21.73 -15.91
N TYR A 313 15.51 -21.03 -15.98
CA TYR A 313 15.45 -19.61 -15.69
C TYR A 313 15.78 -19.27 -14.23
N LEU A 314 15.45 -20.12 -13.24
CA LEU A 314 15.85 -19.93 -11.85
C LEU A 314 17.38 -20.04 -11.69
N ILE A 315 17.99 -21.00 -12.39
CA ILE A 315 19.45 -21.16 -12.42
C ILE A 315 20.12 -19.93 -13.04
N GLN A 316 19.53 -19.40 -14.13
CA GLN A 316 20.03 -18.19 -14.78
C GLN A 316 19.92 -16.97 -13.85
N ILE A 317 18.77 -16.74 -13.21
CA ILE A 317 18.61 -15.65 -12.24
C ILE A 317 19.60 -15.79 -11.08
N ASN A 318 19.84 -17.01 -10.58
CA ASN A 318 20.81 -17.25 -9.52
C ASN A 318 22.23 -16.79 -9.91
N LYS A 319 22.67 -17.10 -11.13
CA LYS A 319 23.99 -16.65 -11.66
C LYS A 319 24.09 -15.12 -11.73
N LEU A 320 22.96 -14.44 -11.91
CA LEU A 320 22.89 -12.98 -12.02
C LEU A 320 22.75 -12.28 -10.66
N LEU A 321 22.43 -12.99 -9.57
CA LEU A 321 22.09 -12.39 -8.26
C LEU A 321 23.07 -11.31 -7.80
N ASN A 322 24.36 -11.54 -7.96
CA ASN A 322 25.41 -10.63 -7.51
C ASN A 322 25.93 -9.71 -8.63
N LYS A 323 25.38 -9.80 -9.84
CA LYS A 323 25.72 -8.89 -10.94
C LYS A 323 25.09 -7.52 -10.71
N THR A 324 25.84 -6.47 -10.97
CA THR A 324 25.34 -5.09 -10.86
C THR A 324 24.26 -4.86 -11.92
N LEU A 325 23.04 -4.55 -11.48
CA LEU A 325 21.90 -4.23 -12.34
C LEU A 325 21.82 -2.73 -12.60
N VAL A 326 22.01 -1.93 -11.55
CA VAL A 326 22.00 -0.47 -11.61
C VAL A 326 23.22 0.07 -10.87
N SER A 327 23.84 1.10 -11.42
CA SER A 327 24.94 1.81 -10.78
C SER A 327 24.73 3.30 -10.83
N SER A 328 25.31 4.00 -9.86
CA SER A 328 25.46 5.45 -9.84
C SER A 328 26.91 5.82 -9.54
N ASN A 329 27.20 7.11 -9.48
CA ASN A 329 28.51 7.61 -9.04
C ASN A 329 28.80 7.36 -7.54
N GLN A 330 27.77 6.97 -6.73
CA GLN A 330 27.90 6.78 -5.28
C GLN A 330 27.60 5.37 -4.79
N TRP A 331 26.80 4.59 -5.53
CA TRP A 331 26.33 3.27 -5.10
C TRP A 331 26.08 2.33 -6.28
N LYS A 332 25.97 1.04 -5.97
CA LYS A 332 25.57 -0.02 -6.92
C LYS A 332 24.45 -0.85 -6.32
N LYS A 333 23.51 -1.29 -7.14
CA LYS A 333 22.46 -2.25 -6.82
C LYS A 333 22.59 -3.45 -7.74
N ASN A 334 22.50 -4.64 -7.17
CA ASN A 334 22.55 -5.88 -7.93
C ASN A 334 21.15 -6.47 -8.16
N VAL A 335 21.06 -7.57 -8.89
CA VAL A 335 19.81 -8.26 -9.16
C VAL A 335 19.14 -8.73 -7.85
N ARG A 336 19.92 -9.18 -6.86
CA ARG A 336 19.43 -9.57 -5.54
C ARG A 336 18.70 -8.41 -4.84
N ASP A 337 19.21 -7.20 -4.93
CA ASP A 337 18.58 -6.01 -4.32
C ASP A 337 17.22 -5.73 -4.95
N TYR A 338 17.11 -5.86 -6.27
CA TYR A 338 15.83 -5.73 -6.97
C TYR A 338 14.84 -6.84 -6.58
N LEU A 339 15.29 -8.09 -6.51
CA LEU A 339 14.40 -9.20 -6.10
C LEU A 339 13.91 -9.05 -4.65
N LYS A 340 14.75 -8.50 -3.75
CA LYS A 340 14.32 -8.13 -2.39
C LYS A 340 13.27 -7.02 -2.43
N TYR A 341 13.48 -5.98 -3.23
CA TYR A 341 12.51 -4.91 -3.42
C TYR A 341 11.19 -5.44 -3.99
N MET A 342 11.23 -6.27 -5.00
CA MET A 342 10.06 -6.90 -5.62
C MET A 342 9.23 -7.74 -4.64
N ASN A 343 9.83 -8.31 -3.59
CA ASN A 343 9.09 -9.01 -2.54
C ASN A 343 8.14 -8.11 -1.75
N TYR A 344 8.41 -6.81 -1.72
CA TYR A 344 7.57 -5.82 -1.06
C TYR A 344 6.58 -5.17 -2.03
N TYR A 345 6.99 -4.98 -3.29
CA TYR A 345 6.26 -4.20 -4.30
C TYR A 345 6.03 -5.02 -5.57
N ARG A 346 5.11 -5.97 -5.52
CA ARG A 346 4.82 -6.93 -6.61
C ARG A 346 3.99 -6.31 -7.76
N ARG A 347 4.29 -5.10 -8.22
CA ARG A 347 3.45 -4.44 -9.25
C ARG A 347 3.54 -5.10 -10.60
N ILE A 348 4.75 -5.38 -11.09
CA ILE A 348 4.97 -6.02 -12.39
C ILE A 348 4.21 -7.36 -12.54
N LEU A 349 3.90 -8.02 -11.43
CA LEU A 349 3.20 -9.31 -11.42
C LEU A 349 1.68 -9.17 -11.48
N LYS A 350 1.14 -7.96 -11.46
CA LYS A 350 -0.31 -7.69 -11.49
C LYS A 350 -0.81 -7.27 -12.87
N GLU A 351 0.11 -6.99 -13.79
CA GLU A 351 -0.21 -6.57 -15.15
C GLU A 351 -0.27 -7.80 -16.06
N ASN A 352 -1.23 -7.84 -16.96
CA ASN A 352 -1.33 -8.90 -17.97
C ASN A 352 -0.39 -8.56 -19.13
N ILE A 353 0.89 -8.87 -18.99
CA ILE A 353 1.94 -8.56 -19.95
C ILE A 353 2.15 -9.76 -20.84
N GLN A 354 1.93 -9.60 -22.15
CA GLN A 354 1.97 -10.68 -23.13
C GLN A 354 3.27 -10.72 -23.94
N SER A 355 4.01 -9.61 -24.05
CA SER A 355 5.26 -9.56 -24.80
C SER A 355 6.47 -9.24 -23.93
N ILE A 356 7.63 -9.75 -24.33
CA ILE A 356 8.90 -9.51 -23.63
C ILE A 356 9.33 -8.04 -23.70
N GLU A 357 8.99 -7.35 -24.78
CA GLU A 357 9.28 -5.93 -24.97
C GLU A 357 8.51 -5.08 -23.95
N THR A 358 7.21 -5.33 -23.83
CA THR A 358 6.36 -4.67 -22.83
C THR A 358 6.82 -5.01 -21.40
N PHE A 359 7.23 -6.28 -21.17
CA PHE A 359 7.77 -6.71 -19.89
C PHE A 359 9.08 -5.98 -19.55
N ARG A 360 9.98 -5.80 -20.54
CA ARG A 360 11.24 -5.06 -20.37
C ARG A 360 11.00 -3.61 -19.97
N ILE A 361 10.05 -2.92 -20.63
CA ILE A 361 9.67 -1.54 -20.29
C ILE A 361 9.12 -1.46 -18.86
N ALA A 362 8.24 -2.38 -18.50
CA ALA A 362 7.69 -2.47 -17.13
C ALA A 362 8.79 -2.74 -16.10
N LEU A 363 9.74 -3.62 -16.40
CA LEU A 363 10.88 -3.93 -15.53
C LEU A 363 11.79 -2.73 -15.34
N ILE A 364 12.14 -2.01 -16.40
CA ILE A 364 12.95 -0.77 -16.31
C ILE A 364 12.23 0.26 -15.44
N THR A 365 10.93 0.42 -15.62
CA THR A 365 10.10 1.34 -14.82
C THR A 365 10.12 0.96 -13.34
N GLU A 366 10.00 -0.33 -13.00
CA GLU A 366 10.06 -0.81 -11.62
C GLU A 366 11.48 -0.65 -11.00
N ILE A 367 12.53 -0.87 -11.79
CA ILE A 367 13.91 -0.61 -11.36
C ILE A 367 14.11 0.88 -11.07
N GLY A 368 13.64 1.77 -11.94
CA GLY A 368 13.65 3.22 -11.71
C GLY A 368 12.89 3.62 -10.43
N ARG A 369 11.73 2.98 -10.19
CA ARG A 369 10.93 3.19 -8.97
C ARG A 369 11.67 2.72 -7.71
N MET A 370 12.36 1.58 -7.76
CA MET A 370 13.21 1.11 -6.66
C MET A 370 14.30 2.15 -6.33
N VAL A 371 15.02 2.62 -7.33
CA VAL A 371 16.10 3.62 -7.15
C VAL A 371 15.54 4.90 -6.53
N LYS A 372 14.45 5.42 -7.07
CA LYS A 372 13.77 6.61 -6.54
C LYS A 372 13.38 6.44 -5.07
N ASN A 373 12.67 5.35 -4.76
CA ASN A 373 12.15 5.11 -3.41
C ASN A 373 13.29 4.90 -2.39
N ASP A 374 14.34 4.16 -2.75
CA ASP A 374 15.52 3.98 -1.89
C ASP A 374 16.23 5.31 -1.62
N THR A 375 16.36 6.14 -2.65
CA THR A 375 16.97 7.47 -2.50
C THR A 375 16.13 8.34 -1.57
N TYR A 376 14.82 8.39 -1.76
CA TYR A 376 13.90 9.18 -0.92
C TYR A 376 13.87 8.69 0.54
N THR A 377 13.85 7.38 0.77
CA THR A 377 13.89 6.85 2.13
C THR A 377 15.23 7.11 2.82
N ASN A 378 16.35 7.12 2.08
CA ASN A 378 17.66 7.48 2.62
C ASN A 378 17.71 8.97 3.00
N ILE A 379 17.14 9.85 2.19
CA ILE A 379 17.00 11.27 2.53
C ILE A 379 16.11 11.43 3.77
N ALA A 380 14.96 10.74 3.82
CA ALA A 380 14.08 10.79 4.98
C ALA A 380 14.76 10.35 6.28
N LYS A 381 15.64 9.33 6.23
CA LYS A 381 16.46 8.90 7.37
C LYS A 381 17.47 9.96 7.78
N ARG A 382 18.21 10.51 6.80
CA ARG A 382 19.20 11.57 7.04
C ARG A 382 18.56 12.78 7.70
N ASP A 383 17.36 13.16 7.24
CA ASP A 383 16.62 14.32 7.71
C ASP A 383 15.75 14.01 8.94
N ASN A 384 15.91 12.82 9.55
CA ASN A 384 15.20 12.34 10.76
C ASN A 384 13.67 12.36 10.66
N LEU A 385 13.10 12.28 9.46
CA LEU A 385 11.64 12.29 9.26
C LEU A 385 10.94 11.05 9.84
N GLY A 386 11.68 9.96 10.09
CA GLY A 386 11.16 8.75 10.72
C GLY A 386 10.97 8.83 12.23
N ASN A 387 11.43 9.90 12.88
CA ASN A 387 11.44 10.02 14.35
C ASN A 387 10.19 10.74 14.91
N SER A 388 9.17 10.98 14.09
CA SER A 388 7.91 11.55 14.58
C SER A 388 7.16 10.56 15.47
N ASP A 389 6.50 11.05 16.53
CA ASP A 389 5.68 10.23 17.42
C ASP A 389 4.65 9.39 16.65
N LYS A 390 4.06 9.95 15.59
CA LYS A 390 3.12 9.24 14.72
C LYS A 390 3.75 7.97 14.13
N ILE A 391 4.97 8.07 13.58
CA ILE A 391 5.66 6.93 12.95
C ILE A 391 6.12 5.92 13.99
N LEU A 392 6.71 6.40 15.10
CA LEU A 392 7.17 5.52 16.18
C LEU A 392 6.01 4.72 16.81
N ASN A 393 4.87 5.36 17.03
CA ASN A 393 3.67 4.70 17.53
C ASN A 393 3.09 3.71 16.53
N ASP A 394 3.06 4.05 15.23
CA ASP A 394 2.62 3.15 14.17
C ASP A 394 3.50 1.88 14.11
N ILE A 395 4.81 2.03 14.11
CA ILE A 395 5.74 0.89 14.13
C ILE A 395 5.57 0.04 15.38
N LYS A 396 5.39 0.65 16.55
CA LYS A 396 5.14 -0.07 17.80
C LYS A 396 3.84 -0.88 17.73
N LEU A 397 2.74 -0.26 17.28
CA LEU A 397 1.44 -0.90 17.13
C LEU A 397 1.52 -2.13 16.21
N TRP A 398 2.11 -1.97 15.03
CA TRP A 398 2.23 -3.06 14.07
C TRP A 398 3.21 -4.14 14.52
N THR A 399 4.31 -3.79 15.19
CA THR A 399 5.22 -4.77 15.79
C THR A 399 4.48 -5.65 16.79
N ASN A 400 3.68 -5.03 17.68
CA ASN A 400 2.87 -5.76 18.66
C ASN A 400 1.87 -6.70 17.94
N LYS A 401 1.19 -6.22 16.90
CA LYS A 401 0.21 -7.02 16.14
C LYS A 401 0.87 -8.23 15.48
N TRP A 402 2.00 -8.05 14.80
CA TRP A 402 2.69 -9.18 14.16
C TRP A 402 3.37 -10.13 15.16
N THR A 403 3.79 -9.62 16.33
CA THR A 403 4.29 -10.45 17.43
C THR A 403 3.17 -11.32 18.00
N TYR A 404 1.99 -10.74 18.21
CA TYR A 404 0.78 -11.48 18.57
C TYR A 404 0.46 -12.56 17.54
N ASP A 405 0.39 -12.22 16.25
CA ASP A 405 0.09 -13.19 15.18
C ASP A 405 1.10 -14.35 15.17
N SER A 406 2.39 -14.02 15.25
CA SER A 406 3.47 -15.00 15.25
C SER A 406 3.41 -15.96 16.46
N TYR A 407 3.17 -15.40 17.63
CA TYR A 407 3.08 -16.21 18.87
C TYR A 407 1.79 -17.03 18.90
N ARG A 408 0.66 -16.43 18.57
CA ARG A 408 -0.62 -17.13 18.46
C ARG A 408 -0.53 -18.32 17.51
N TYR A 409 0.06 -18.13 16.34
CA TYR A 409 0.27 -19.22 15.37
C TYR A 409 1.06 -20.37 16.00
N THR A 410 2.12 -20.10 16.74
CA THR A 410 2.95 -21.13 17.37
C THR A 410 2.19 -21.92 18.44
N ILE A 411 1.24 -21.29 19.15
CA ILE A 411 0.42 -21.97 20.16
C ILE A 411 -0.50 -23.02 19.52
N VAL A 412 -1.02 -22.73 18.31
CA VAL A 412 -2.09 -23.55 17.71
C VAL A 412 -1.62 -24.39 16.50
N LYS A 413 -0.44 -24.15 15.94
CA LYS A 413 0.01 -24.75 14.66
C LYS A 413 0.15 -26.28 14.66
N GLU A 414 0.29 -26.89 15.84
CA GLU A 414 0.48 -28.34 15.99
C GLU A 414 -0.83 -29.05 16.37
N LEU A 415 -1.91 -28.28 16.54
CA LEU A 415 -3.22 -28.87 16.80
C LEU A 415 -3.77 -29.46 15.51
N ASP A 416 -4.25 -30.69 15.62
CA ASP A 416 -4.82 -31.45 14.51
C ASP A 416 -6.11 -32.15 14.99
N VAL A 417 -6.89 -32.64 14.05
CA VAL A 417 -8.15 -33.32 14.30
C VAL A 417 -8.08 -34.73 13.74
N THR A 418 -8.29 -35.71 14.60
CA THR A 418 -8.29 -37.11 14.19
C THR A 418 -9.60 -37.53 13.51
N HIS A 419 -9.55 -38.56 12.70
CA HIS A 419 -10.74 -39.10 12.05
C HIS A 419 -11.80 -39.58 13.06
N GLU A 420 -11.38 -40.11 14.20
CA GLU A 420 -12.27 -40.54 15.28
C GLU A 420 -13.03 -39.37 15.92
N GLU A 421 -12.34 -38.26 16.16
CA GLU A 421 -12.96 -37.03 16.65
C GLU A 421 -13.99 -36.49 15.65
N MET A 422 -13.67 -36.51 14.36
CA MET A 422 -14.59 -36.06 13.31
C MET A 422 -15.86 -36.97 13.23
N LEU A 423 -15.70 -38.30 13.34
CA LEU A 423 -16.83 -39.21 13.37
C LEU A 423 -17.70 -39.02 14.61
N THR A 424 -17.06 -38.79 15.77
CA THR A 424 -17.76 -38.52 17.02
C THR A 424 -18.57 -37.25 16.93
N TYR A 425 -17.94 -36.17 16.44
CA TYR A 425 -18.59 -34.87 16.23
C TYR A 425 -19.77 -34.99 15.27
N PHE A 426 -19.60 -35.68 14.14
CA PHE A 426 -20.67 -35.89 13.18
C PHE A 426 -21.86 -36.61 13.81
N LYS A 427 -21.64 -37.67 14.62
CA LYS A 427 -22.70 -38.42 15.30
C LYS A 427 -23.43 -37.62 16.38
N THR A 428 -22.76 -36.68 17.03
CA THR A 428 -23.34 -35.88 18.12
C THR A 428 -23.97 -34.58 17.63
N SER A 429 -23.42 -33.97 16.59
CA SER A 429 -23.82 -32.65 16.08
C SER A 429 -24.54 -32.67 14.74
N TRP A 430 -25.02 -33.87 14.28
CA TRP A 430 -25.69 -34.01 13.00
C TRP A 430 -26.95 -33.11 12.86
N ARG A 431 -27.63 -32.83 13.98
CA ARG A 431 -28.79 -31.92 13.99
C ARG A 431 -28.40 -30.46 13.68
N GLU A 432 -27.23 -30.03 14.12
CA GLU A 432 -26.70 -28.71 13.83
C GLU A 432 -26.27 -28.59 12.37
N LEU A 433 -26.00 -29.72 11.71
CA LEU A 433 -25.69 -29.81 10.27
C LEU A 433 -26.98 -29.90 9.41
N ASP A 434 -28.17 -29.71 10.00
CA ASP A 434 -29.48 -29.73 9.33
C ASP A 434 -29.72 -31.08 8.58
N LEU A 435 -29.29 -32.19 9.19
CA LEU A 435 -29.48 -33.54 8.65
C LEU A 435 -30.71 -34.21 9.29
N ALA A 436 -31.55 -34.82 8.45
CA ALA A 436 -32.77 -35.48 8.91
C ALA A 436 -32.48 -36.75 9.74
N ASP A 437 -31.34 -37.41 9.51
CA ASP A 437 -30.90 -38.63 10.21
C ASP A 437 -29.38 -38.80 10.17
N VAL A 438 -28.82 -39.60 11.10
CA VAL A 438 -27.39 -39.93 11.18
C VAL A 438 -27.05 -40.98 10.12
N ASP A 439 -26.87 -40.54 8.89
CA ASP A 439 -26.36 -41.40 7.82
C ASP A 439 -24.86 -41.20 7.64
N THR A 440 -24.05 -42.12 8.18
CA THR A 440 -22.59 -42.08 8.11
C THR A 440 -22.04 -42.12 6.67
N THR A 441 -22.84 -42.53 5.69
CA THR A 441 -22.42 -42.47 4.27
C THR A 441 -22.28 -41.03 3.77
N ARG A 442 -22.93 -40.09 4.43
CA ARG A 442 -22.85 -38.65 4.11
C ARG A 442 -21.66 -37.93 4.80
N PHE A 443 -20.97 -38.60 5.72
CA PHE A 443 -19.84 -38.02 6.46
C PHE A 443 -18.83 -37.34 5.54
N TYR A 444 -18.41 -37.98 4.46
CA TYR A 444 -17.41 -37.44 3.52
C TYR A 444 -17.82 -36.13 2.86
N LYS A 445 -19.12 -35.83 2.75
CA LYS A 445 -19.60 -34.58 2.23
C LYS A 445 -19.30 -33.40 3.18
N TYR A 446 -19.27 -33.66 4.48
CA TYR A 446 -19.09 -32.65 5.54
C TYR A 446 -17.73 -32.72 6.22
N GLU A 447 -16.87 -33.67 5.83
CA GLU A 447 -15.59 -33.98 6.49
C GLU A 447 -14.73 -32.72 6.68
N LYS A 448 -14.60 -31.87 5.64
CA LYS A 448 -13.83 -30.65 5.70
C LYS A 448 -14.42 -29.61 6.66
N ASP A 449 -15.73 -29.47 6.68
CA ASP A 449 -16.42 -28.50 7.54
C ASP A 449 -16.36 -28.95 9.00
N ILE A 450 -16.53 -30.24 9.27
CA ILE A 450 -16.36 -30.85 10.59
C ILE A 450 -14.93 -30.69 11.08
N TYR A 451 -13.95 -31.01 10.23
CA TYR A 451 -12.52 -30.79 10.57
C TYR A 451 -12.26 -29.35 10.99
N ASN A 452 -12.74 -28.37 10.19
CA ASN A 452 -12.56 -26.96 10.48
C ASN A 452 -13.28 -26.53 11.77
N ALA A 453 -14.48 -27.04 12.03
CA ALA A 453 -15.24 -26.75 13.25
C ALA A 453 -14.51 -27.23 14.50
N ILE A 454 -14.10 -28.50 14.54
CA ILE A 454 -13.37 -29.09 15.68
C ILE A 454 -12.01 -28.37 15.86
N LEU A 455 -11.29 -28.12 14.77
CA LEU A 455 -10.01 -27.42 14.84
C LEU A 455 -10.18 -26.00 15.41
N PHE A 456 -11.25 -25.31 15.01
CA PHE A 456 -11.59 -24.00 15.55
C PHE A 456 -11.85 -24.06 17.06
N GLU A 457 -12.65 -25.03 17.53
CA GLU A 457 -12.92 -25.24 18.97
C GLU A 457 -11.62 -25.51 19.73
N LYS A 458 -10.77 -26.45 19.27
CA LYS A 458 -9.46 -26.73 19.87
C LYS A 458 -8.57 -25.48 19.96
N HIS A 459 -8.57 -24.66 18.91
CA HIS A 459 -7.84 -23.37 18.91
C HIS A 459 -8.38 -22.43 19.99
N GLN A 460 -9.71 -22.29 20.11
CA GLN A 460 -10.34 -21.43 21.10
C GLN A 460 -10.03 -21.89 22.53
N GLU A 461 -10.17 -23.18 22.83
CA GLU A 461 -9.87 -23.73 24.15
C GLU A 461 -8.39 -23.55 24.53
N THR A 462 -7.47 -23.88 23.61
CA THR A 462 -6.04 -23.75 23.86
C THR A 462 -5.64 -22.31 24.10
N LEU A 463 -6.19 -21.37 23.30
CA LEU A 463 -5.95 -19.93 23.49
C LEU A 463 -6.58 -19.41 24.76
N ALA A 464 -7.80 -19.84 25.12
CA ALA A 464 -8.47 -19.44 26.36
C ALA A 464 -7.68 -19.87 27.60
N LYS A 465 -7.17 -21.12 27.64
CA LYS A 465 -6.29 -21.60 28.69
C LYS A 465 -5.02 -20.75 28.79
N LYS A 466 -4.35 -20.50 27.66
CA LYS A 466 -3.15 -19.67 27.63
C LYS A 466 -3.41 -18.24 28.11
N LEU A 467 -4.52 -17.63 27.69
CA LEU A 467 -4.92 -16.29 28.11
C LEU A 467 -5.23 -16.21 29.61
N SER A 468 -5.83 -17.27 30.18
CA SER A 468 -6.04 -17.37 31.62
C SER A 468 -4.71 -17.33 32.39
N ASP A 469 -3.72 -18.10 31.95
CA ASP A 469 -2.38 -18.09 32.54
C ASP A 469 -1.69 -16.73 32.40
N LEU A 470 -1.88 -16.07 31.27
CA LEU A 470 -1.29 -14.75 31.03
C LEU A 470 -1.92 -13.65 31.87
N LYS A 471 -3.22 -13.71 32.17
CA LYS A 471 -3.89 -12.76 33.07
C LYS A 471 -3.35 -12.84 34.51
N ASN A 472 -2.89 -14.01 34.94
CA ASN A 472 -2.20 -14.17 36.23
C ASN A 472 -0.82 -13.53 36.23
N ARG A 473 -0.13 -13.53 35.06
CA ARG A 473 1.22 -12.95 34.91
C ARG A 473 1.20 -11.43 34.67
N TYR A 474 0.26 -10.98 33.89
CA TYR A 474 0.11 -9.58 33.48
C TYR A 474 -1.21 -9.02 34.03
N PRO A 475 -1.18 -8.24 35.12
CA PRO A 475 -2.39 -7.67 35.73
C PRO A 475 -3.17 -6.83 34.68
N VAL A 476 -4.47 -7.04 34.61
CA VAL A 476 -5.38 -6.29 33.77
C VAL A 476 -6.25 -5.38 34.61
N ARG A 477 -6.30 -4.09 34.26
CA ARG A 477 -7.20 -3.10 34.88
C ARG A 477 -7.97 -2.39 33.77
N ILE A 478 -9.28 -2.25 33.95
CA ILE A 478 -10.17 -1.61 32.97
C ILE A 478 -10.87 -0.44 33.64
N ASN A 479 -10.98 0.65 32.92
CA ASN A 479 -11.78 1.80 33.33
C ASN A 479 -13.18 1.67 32.72
N ASP A 480 -14.07 1.01 33.44
CA ASP A 480 -15.42 0.72 32.98
C ASP A 480 -16.25 1.99 32.80
N ASP A 481 -16.13 2.95 33.72
CA ASP A 481 -16.85 4.23 33.63
C ASP A 481 -16.48 4.99 32.35
N LEU A 482 -15.20 5.00 31.99
CA LEU A 482 -14.72 5.63 30.77
C LEU A 482 -15.20 4.87 29.54
N LEU A 483 -15.19 3.54 29.56
CA LEU A 483 -15.67 2.69 28.46
C LEU A 483 -17.15 2.95 28.15
N ASP A 484 -17.98 3.04 29.19
CA ASP A 484 -19.42 3.20 29.05
C ASP A 484 -19.83 4.61 28.61
N THR A 485 -19.07 5.63 29.01
CA THR A 485 -19.35 7.05 28.68
C THR A 485 -18.72 7.48 27.34
N LEU A 486 -17.91 6.63 26.70
CA LEU A 486 -17.19 6.98 25.50
C LEU A 486 -18.13 7.26 24.31
N LYS A 487 -17.97 8.41 23.66
CA LYS A 487 -18.67 8.70 22.40
C LYS A 487 -17.92 8.04 21.25
N LEU A 488 -18.60 7.09 20.59
CA LEU A 488 -18.12 6.38 19.40
C LEU A 488 -19.00 6.78 18.22
N ALA A 489 -18.45 6.70 16.99
CA ALA A 489 -19.27 6.87 15.79
C ALA A 489 -20.22 5.67 15.65
N ASP A 490 -21.51 5.94 15.55
CA ASP A 490 -22.56 4.92 15.56
C ASP A 490 -22.79 4.29 14.17
N SER A 491 -22.24 4.87 13.11
CA SER A 491 -22.41 4.36 11.74
C SER A 491 -21.19 4.55 10.86
N TYR A 492 -21.06 3.71 9.83
CA TYR A 492 -20.04 3.82 8.80
C TYR A 492 -20.06 5.15 8.03
N LYS A 493 -21.22 5.83 7.99
CA LYS A 493 -21.38 7.16 7.38
C LYS A 493 -20.69 8.25 8.18
N ASP A 494 -20.72 8.16 9.52
CA ASP A 494 -20.09 9.15 10.40
C ASP A 494 -18.56 9.04 10.37
N ILE A 495 -18.02 7.83 10.11
CA ILE A 495 -16.58 7.59 9.96
C ILE A 495 -16.06 8.25 8.68
N GLN A 496 -16.78 8.18 7.57
CA GLN A 496 -16.37 8.81 6.32
C GLN A 496 -16.30 10.33 6.43
N THR A 497 -17.16 10.96 7.23
CA THR A 497 -17.14 12.42 7.46
C THR A 497 -16.04 12.87 8.41
N SER A 498 -15.51 12.00 9.27
CA SER A 498 -14.46 12.33 10.25
C SER A 498 -13.04 12.07 9.74
N LEU A 499 -12.85 11.30 8.65
CA LEU A 499 -11.55 10.96 8.07
C LEU A 499 -11.16 11.87 6.89
N PHE A 500 -12.02 12.82 6.53
CA PHE A 500 -11.82 13.80 5.46
C PHE A 500 -12.04 15.21 6.05
#